data_33d9648cc963ac4be80da787db9ef8d1
#
_entry.id   33d9648cc963ac4be80da787db9ef8d1
#
_cell.length_a   1.000
_cell.length_b   1.000
_cell.length_c   1.000
_cell.angle_alpha   90.00
_cell.angle_beta   90.00
_cell.angle_gamma   90.00
#
_symmetry.space_group_name_H-M   'P 1'
#
loop_
_entity.id
_entity.type
_entity.pdbx_description
1 polymer ?
#
loop_
_entity_poly.entity_id
_entity_poly.type
_entity_poly.pdbx_seq_one_letter_code
_entity_poly.pdbx_strand_id
1 'polypeptide(L)'
;MYGICRATSKIVTTKTVLTLLLASNVFAAGYGFVEAAPSRKHISAQESVPRKQPDAGERRTFSKDDQDVAAVPGMPEARFWSDSEGDFANALPQVEGPWLILSGGGADGAYGAGLLVGWTASGHRPRFSAVTGVSTGALIASYAFPGERYDGALRDAYTTIIAADVFEHHATVESALDTWPLRESIAKRVTPDLLGDIAAEHRRGRRLFVVTTNVDAERAVVWNMGAIADRGDDKALKLFRDVLLASASIPGLFPPVYIEAEANGRRFQEKHVDGGTSGPFFIAPEPWLTDPGHRHLPAQRLFIVVNSKLATEFQVSERTLISTLGRSISVALKAAARTEIALVRAAARRSSGDCQVAYIDDAFDQPSHGAFDPDYMRALFDLGEQHGRDGTAFRSESTRQADRPSLDGHQQRGP
;
A
#
# COMPACT_ATOMS: atom_id res chain seq x y z
N MET A 1 48.84 31.45 48.07
CA MET A 1 49.70 30.45 47.45
C MET A 1 48.87 29.61 46.54
N TYR A 2 49.37 29.43 45.36
CA TYR A 2 48.84 28.72 44.18
C TYR A 2 47.84 29.48 43.28
N GLY A 3 48.41 29.90 42.18
CA GLY A 3 47.79 30.67 41.14
C GLY A 3 46.99 29.78 40.17
N ILE A 4 45.97 30.40 39.64
CA ILE A 4 45.08 29.83 38.62
C ILE A 4 45.54 30.41 37.26
N CYS A 5 46.08 29.55 36.40
CA CYS A 5 46.40 29.86 35.03
C CYS A 5 45.15 29.79 34.18
N ARG A 6 44.70 30.91 33.60
CA ARG A 6 43.65 30.95 32.57
C ARG A 6 44.30 30.69 31.21
N ALA A 7 43.87 29.59 30.57
CA ALA A 7 44.18 29.35 29.17
C ALA A 7 42.94 29.73 28.33
N THR A 8 43.08 30.77 27.53
CA THR A 8 42.11 31.18 26.50
C THR A 8 42.30 30.31 25.27
N SER A 9 41.32 29.48 24.97
CA SER A 9 41.24 28.70 23.71
C SER A 9 40.50 29.50 22.65
N LYS A 10 41.19 29.82 21.57
CA LYS A 10 40.64 30.41 20.35
C LYS A 10 39.94 29.30 19.58
N ILE A 11 38.64 29.47 19.34
CA ILE A 11 37.86 28.60 18.43
C ILE A 11 38.18 29.04 17.01
N VAL A 12 38.85 28.16 16.26
CA VAL A 12 39.03 28.29 14.81
C VAL A 12 37.92 27.50 14.14
N THR A 13 37.00 28.20 13.50
CA THR A 13 35.97 27.63 12.64
C THR A 13 36.56 27.27 11.29
N THR A 14 36.78 25.99 11.06
CA THR A 14 37.16 25.48 9.73
C THR A 14 35.92 24.91 9.05
N LYS A 15 35.39 25.63 8.06
CA LYS A 15 34.42 25.11 7.11
C LYS A 15 35.15 24.15 6.17
N THR A 16 34.93 22.86 6.33
CA THR A 16 35.37 21.85 5.35
C THR A 16 34.24 21.55 4.41
N VAL A 17 34.29 22.07 3.20
CA VAL A 17 33.44 21.69 2.07
C VAL A 17 33.96 20.34 1.58
N LEU A 18 33.20 19.27 1.79
CA LEU A 18 33.51 17.95 1.25
C LEU A 18 32.94 17.84 -0.16
N THR A 19 33.74 18.11 -1.17
CA THR A 19 33.44 17.85 -2.58
C THR A 19 33.74 16.37 -2.86
N LEU A 20 32.72 15.52 -2.98
CA LEU A 20 32.88 14.15 -3.46
C LEU A 20 32.95 14.16 -4.99
N LEU A 21 34.15 14.02 -5.54
CA LEU A 21 34.38 13.63 -6.93
C LEU A 21 34.10 12.13 -7.11
N LEU A 22 33.03 11.80 -7.80
CA LEU A 22 32.77 10.45 -8.32
C LEU A 22 33.60 10.24 -9.58
N ALA A 23 34.73 9.54 -9.43
CA ALA A 23 35.50 9.04 -10.56
C ALA A 23 34.83 7.80 -11.14
N SER A 24 34.46 7.89 -12.41
CA SER A 24 34.01 6.80 -13.24
C SER A 24 35.13 5.78 -13.46
N ASN A 25 34.93 4.53 -13.02
CA ASN A 25 35.71 3.42 -13.55
C ASN A 25 34.75 2.34 -14.06
N VAL A 26 34.72 2.27 -15.38
CA VAL A 26 34.11 1.21 -16.17
C VAL A 26 34.97 -0.04 -16.02
N PHE A 27 34.42 -1.09 -15.42
CA PHE A 27 34.93 -2.44 -15.61
C PHE A 27 33.95 -3.22 -16.45
N ALA A 28 34.33 -3.43 -17.70
CA ALA A 28 33.70 -4.37 -18.61
C ALA A 28 34.09 -5.80 -18.18
N ALA A 29 33.10 -6.58 -17.76
CA ALA A 29 33.19 -8.03 -17.70
C ALA A 29 31.94 -8.59 -18.39
N GLY A 30 32.20 -9.37 -19.46
CA GLY A 30 31.23 -9.79 -20.45
C GLY A 30 30.07 -10.60 -19.89
N TYR A 31 28.89 -10.17 -20.27
CA TYR A 31 27.70 -10.99 -20.31
C TYR A 31 27.18 -11.02 -21.73
N GLY A 32 26.94 -12.24 -22.22
CA GLY A 32 26.53 -12.50 -23.57
C GLY A 32 25.26 -11.74 -23.94
N PHE A 33 25.25 -11.17 -25.12
CA PHE A 33 24.11 -10.57 -25.78
C PHE A 33 23.01 -11.61 -25.92
N VAL A 34 21.92 -11.44 -25.20
CA VAL A 34 20.63 -12.00 -25.57
C VAL A 34 19.98 -11.02 -26.52
N GLU A 35 19.76 -11.49 -27.73
CA GLU A 35 19.18 -10.76 -28.85
C GLU A 35 17.81 -10.20 -28.47
N ALA A 36 17.64 -8.89 -28.62
CA ALA A 36 16.39 -8.20 -28.36
C ALA A 36 15.28 -8.70 -29.29
N ALA A 37 14.17 -9.13 -28.72
CA ALA A 37 12.94 -9.44 -29.45
C ALA A 37 12.40 -8.20 -30.17
N PRO A 38 11.76 -8.35 -31.34
CA PRO A 38 11.37 -7.22 -32.19
C PRO A 38 10.31 -6.32 -31.52
N SER A 39 10.61 -5.04 -31.57
CA SER A 39 9.76 -3.93 -31.19
C SER A 39 8.35 -4.05 -31.77
N ARG A 40 7.33 -4.15 -30.90
CA ARG A 40 5.93 -4.04 -31.30
C ARG A 40 5.67 -2.61 -31.77
N LYS A 41 5.16 -2.49 -33.00
CA LYS A 41 4.73 -1.22 -33.61
C LYS A 41 3.72 -0.51 -32.72
N HIS A 42 4.02 0.73 -32.37
CA HIS A 42 3.11 1.67 -31.70
C HIS A 42 1.79 1.81 -32.49
N ILE A 43 0.68 1.56 -31.81
CA ILE A 43 -0.65 1.97 -32.23
C ILE A 43 -0.83 3.42 -31.77
N SER A 44 -1.29 4.25 -32.68
CA SER A 44 -1.35 5.71 -32.64
C SER A 44 -2.24 6.30 -31.55
N ALA A 45 -1.76 7.42 -31.00
CA ALA A 45 -2.49 8.57 -30.46
C ALA A 45 -3.61 8.30 -29.44
N GLN A 46 -3.22 8.03 -28.20
CA GLN A 46 -3.94 8.49 -27.02
C GLN A 46 -3.09 9.59 -26.36
N GLU A 47 -3.75 10.65 -25.90
CA GLU A 47 -3.09 11.79 -25.25
C GLU A 47 -2.05 11.32 -24.25
N SER A 48 -0.79 11.54 -24.58
CA SER A 48 0.32 11.27 -23.68
C SER A 48 0.23 12.21 -22.49
N VAL A 49 0.13 11.66 -21.30
CA VAL A 49 0.25 12.42 -20.05
C VAL A 49 1.57 13.22 -20.10
N PRO A 50 1.57 14.54 -19.88
CA PRO A 50 2.80 15.32 -19.97
C PRO A 50 3.86 14.82 -18.98
N ARG A 51 5.07 14.51 -19.45
CA ARG A 51 6.21 14.01 -18.66
C ARG A 51 6.78 15.03 -17.67
N LYS A 52 6.17 16.22 -17.59
CA LYS A 52 6.57 17.27 -16.67
C LYS A 52 6.05 16.92 -15.27
N GLN A 53 6.93 16.32 -14.41
CA GLN A 53 6.77 16.54 -12.98
C GLN A 53 6.67 18.06 -12.76
N PRO A 54 5.77 18.55 -11.89
CA PRO A 54 5.83 19.94 -11.50
C PRO A 54 7.27 20.20 -11.06
N ASP A 55 7.88 21.27 -11.63
CA ASP A 55 9.19 21.73 -11.19
C ASP A 55 9.25 21.60 -9.67
N ALA A 56 10.36 21.10 -9.15
CA ALA A 56 10.68 21.10 -7.72
C ALA A 56 10.87 22.57 -7.27
N GLY A 57 9.89 23.39 -7.57
CA GLY A 57 9.75 24.73 -7.06
C GLY A 57 9.63 24.64 -5.56
N GLU A 58 10.19 25.60 -4.87
CA GLU A 58 10.14 25.72 -3.43
C GLU A 58 8.72 25.52 -2.92
N ARG A 59 8.47 24.41 -2.20
CA ARG A 59 7.14 24.12 -1.64
C ARG A 59 6.73 25.29 -0.76
N ARG A 60 5.50 25.77 -0.91
CA ARG A 60 4.96 26.76 0.00
C ARG A 60 4.98 26.21 1.42
N THR A 61 5.57 26.95 2.34
CA THR A 61 5.58 26.58 3.76
C THR A 61 4.16 26.67 4.32
N PHE A 62 3.81 25.73 5.18
CA PHE A 62 2.57 25.68 5.94
C PHE A 62 2.87 25.29 7.39
N SER A 63 1.96 25.62 8.29
CA SER A 63 2.11 25.33 9.71
C SER A 63 1.43 24.01 10.10
N LYS A 64 1.71 23.53 11.32
CA LYS A 64 0.96 22.41 11.89
C LYS A 64 -0.53 22.70 11.97
N ASP A 65 -0.91 23.93 12.35
CA ASP A 65 -2.33 24.34 12.44
C ASP A 65 -3.01 24.34 11.07
N ASP A 66 -2.29 24.75 9.99
CA ASP A 66 -2.79 24.61 8.63
C ASP A 66 -2.98 23.13 8.28
N GLN A 67 -2.03 22.27 8.67
CA GLN A 67 -2.05 20.82 8.39
C GLN A 67 -3.25 20.13 9.06
N ASP A 68 -3.55 20.49 10.32
CA ASP A 68 -4.60 19.84 11.11
C ASP A 68 -6.02 20.11 10.53
N VAL A 69 -6.22 21.24 9.86
CA VAL A 69 -7.51 21.63 9.24
C VAL A 69 -7.51 21.55 7.71
N ALA A 70 -6.42 21.03 7.14
CA ALA A 70 -6.26 20.96 5.68
C ALA A 70 -7.28 20.03 5.03
N ALA A 71 -7.88 20.51 3.95
CA ALA A 71 -8.79 19.73 3.11
C ALA A 71 -8.34 19.80 1.65
N VAL A 72 -8.82 18.86 0.84
CA VAL A 72 -8.66 18.95 -0.62
C VAL A 72 -9.52 20.09 -1.15
N PRO A 73 -8.98 21.02 -1.98
CA PRO A 73 -9.73 22.15 -2.50
C PRO A 73 -11.03 21.73 -3.19
N GLY A 74 -12.17 22.14 -2.61
CA GLY A 74 -13.51 21.84 -3.11
C GLY A 74 -13.98 20.40 -2.88
N MET A 75 -13.27 19.59 -2.10
CA MET A 75 -13.63 18.22 -1.72
C MET A 75 -13.26 17.93 -0.24
N PRO A 76 -13.89 18.61 0.73
CA PRO A 76 -13.54 18.47 2.14
C PRO A 76 -13.77 17.06 2.67
N GLU A 77 -14.72 16.30 2.09
CA GLU A 77 -15.05 14.91 2.45
C GLU A 77 -14.13 13.88 1.81
N ALA A 78 -13.16 14.30 1.00
CA ALA A 78 -12.29 13.40 0.26
C ALA A 78 -11.35 12.58 1.17
N ARG A 79 -11.04 13.08 2.37
CA ARG A 79 -10.07 12.44 3.26
C ARG A 79 -10.29 12.79 4.72
N PHE A 80 -9.70 11.97 5.59
CA PHE A 80 -9.60 12.24 7.02
C PHE A 80 -8.31 11.61 7.58
N TRP A 81 -7.91 12.03 8.79
CA TRP A 81 -6.79 11.44 9.49
C TRP A 81 -7.16 10.07 10.06
N SER A 82 -6.29 9.07 9.89
CA SER A 82 -6.55 7.70 10.35
C SER A 82 -6.79 7.56 11.85
N ASP A 83 -6.33 8.53 12.64
CA ASP A 83 -6.49 8.61 14.10
C ASP A 83 -7.67 9.50 14.54
N SER A 84 -8.43 10.08 13.62
CA SER A 84 -9.64 10.87 13.90
C SER A 84 -10.86 9.96 14.04
N GLU A 85 -11.23 9.64 15.30
CA GLU A 85 -12.39 8.79 15.58
C GLU A 85 -13.71 9.41 15.10
N GLY A 86 -13.87 10.74 15.24
CA GLY A 86 -15.07 11.44 14.82
C GLY A 86 -15.27 11.42 13.30
N ASP A 87 -14.19 11.70 12.53
CA ASP A 87 -14.24 11.69 11.06
C ASP A 87 -14.45 10.26 10.54
N PHE A 88 -13.78 9.29 11.19
CA PHE A 88 -13.98 7.88 10.86
C PHE A 88 -15.42 7.45 11.08
N ALA A 89 -16.03 7.80 12.22
CA ALA A 89 -17.42 7.48 12.52
C ALA A 89 -18.39 8.09 11.47
N ASN A 90 -18.13 9.31 11.03
CA ASN A 90 -18.90 9.99 9.99
C ASN A 90 -18.71 9.36 8.60
N ALA A 91 -17.55 8.72 8.36
CA ALA A 91 -17.21 8.10 7.08
C ALA A 91 -17.67 6.63 6.97
N LEU A 92 -18.24 6.04 8.01
CA LEU A 92 -18.67 4.65 8.00
C LEU A 92 -19.68 4.35 6.88
N PRO A 93 -19.75 3.10 6.40
CA PRO A 93 -20.80 2.67 5.48
C PRO A 93 -22.20 2.92 6.05
N GLN A 94 -23.13 3.29 5.18
CA GLN A 94 -24.56 3.46 5.52
C GLN A 94 -25.35 2.16 5.33
N VAL A 95 -24.68 1.10 4.92
CA VAL A 95 -25.24 -0.24 4.74
C VAL A 95 -24.43 -1.24 5.54
N GLU A 96 -25.13 -2.21 6.11
CA GLU A 96 -24.48 -3.32 6.81
C GLU A 96 -23.84 -4.30 5.81
N GLY A 97 -22.78 -4.95 6.25
CA GLY A 97 -22.12 -5.97 5.47
C GLY A 97 -20.67 -6.20 5.93
N PRO A 98 -20.03 -7.23 5.39
CA PRO A 98 -18.63 -7.50 5.70
C PRO A 98 -17.71 -6.43 5.09
N TRP A 99 -16.54 -6.29 5.69
CA TRP A 99 -15.46 -5.46 5.15
C TRP A 99 -14.37 -6.32 4.55
N LEU A 100 -13.79 -5.82 3.45
CA LEU A 100 -12.59 -6.37 2.84
C LEU A 100 -11.41 -5.43 3.11
N ILE A 101 -10.35 -5.97 3.66
CA ILE A 101 -9.13 -5.24 4.03
C ILE A 101 -7.96 -5.83 3.25
N LEU A 102 -7.31 -5.01 2.43
CA LEU A 102 -6.25 -5.43 1.52
C LEU A 102 -4.93 -4.75 1.90
N SER A 103 -3.95 -5.56 2.29
CA SER A 103 -2.63 -5.03 2.65
C SER A 103 -1.80 -4.61 1.44
N GLY A 104 -0.75 -3.83 1.70
CA GLY A 104 0.37 -3.68 0.77
C GLY A 104 1.07 -5.01 0.50
N GLY A 105 2.02 -5.01 -0.47
CA GLY A 105 2.79 -6.20 -0.82
C GLY A 105 3.50 -6.14 -2.18
N GLY A 106 3.35 -5.06 -2.95
CA GLY A 106 3.97 -4.94 -4.28
C GLY A 106 3.51 -6.05 -5.22
N ALA A 107 4.45 -6.81 -5.79
CA ALA A 107 4.20 -7.94 -6.69
C ALA A 107 3.36 -9.06 -6.04
N ASP A 108 3.47 -9.24 -4.73
CA ASP A 108 2.72 -10.25 -3.98
C ASP A 108 1.22 -9.98 -3.96
N GLY A 109 0.77 -8.77 -4.38
CA GLY A 109 -0.64 -8.47 -4.64
C GLY A 109 -1.31 -9.41 -5.63
N ALA A 110 -0.54 -10.11 -6.46
CA ALA A 110 -1.04 -11.15 -7.35
C ALA A 110 -1.84 -12.21 -6.60
N TYR A 111 -1.44 -12.57 -5.37
CA TYR A 111 -2.18 -13.49 -4.51
C TYR A 111 -3.59 -12.98 -4.20
N GLY A 112 -3.69 -11.75 -3.69
CA GLY A 112 -4.99 -11.15 -3.32
C GLY A 112 -5.90 -10.95 -4.54
N ALA A 113 -5.32 -10.58 -5.68
CA ALA A 113 -6.05 -10.48 -6.94
C ALA A 113 -6.62 -11.84 -7.38
N GLY A 114 -5.79 -12.87 -7.40
CA GLY A 114 -6.21 -14.24 -7.71
C GLY A 114 -7.27 -14.75 -6.75
N LEU A 115 -7.07 -14.54 -5.44
CA LEU A 115 -8.03 -14.92 -4.41
C LEU A 115 -9.43 -14.34 -4.67
N LEU A 116 -9.52 -13.05 -4.99
CA LEU A 116 -10.81 -12.41 -5.26
C LEU A 116 -11.48 -12.97 -6.52
N VAL A 117 -10.72 -13.20 -7.58
CA VAL A 117 -11.23 -13.80 -8.83
C VAL A 117 -11.72 -15.22 -8.58
N GLY A 118 -10.96 -16.06 -7.86
CA GLY A 118 -11.36 -17.41 -7.49
C GLY A 118 -12.57 -17.43 -6.58
N TRP A 119 -12.64 -16.48 -5.64
CA TRP A 119 -13.79 -16.36 -4.73
C TRP A 119 -15.07 -15.98 -5.46
N THR A 120 -14.98 -15.12 -6.49
CA THR A 120 -16.11 -14.87 -7.39
C THR A 120 -16.51 -16.14 -8.14
N ALA A 121 -15.53 -16.85 -8.70
CA ALA A 121 -15.79 -18.07 -9.47
C ALA A 121 -16.47 -19.18 -8.64
N SER A 122 -16.25 -19.19 -7.30
CA SER A 122 -16.94 -20.10 -6.38
C SER A 122 -18.40 -19.69 -6.10
N GLY A 123 -18.82 -18.49 -6.48
CA GLY A 123 -20.14 -17.93 -6.17
C GLY A 123 -20.33 -17.47 -4.71
N HIS A 124 -19.27 -17.51 -3.88
CA HIS A 124 -19.35 -17.22 -2.45
C HIS A 124 -18.77 -15.86 -2.04
N ARG A 125 -18.22 -15.08 -2.98
CA ARG A 125 -17.68 -13.75 -2.68
C ARG A 125 -18.79 -12.82 -2.23
N PRO A 126 -18.76 -12.32 -0.97
CA PRO A 126 -19.82 -11.44 -0.49
C PRO A 126 -19.70 -10.04 -1.13
N ARG A 127 -20.80 -9.30 -1.13
CA ARG A 127 -20.76 -7.88 -1.39
C ARG A 127 -20.31 -7.15 -0.12
N PHE A 128 -19.17 -6.48 -0.20
CA PHE A 128 -18.60 -5.79 0.95
C PHE A 128 -19.27 -4.42 1.16
N SER A 129 -19.58 -4.06 2.40
CA SER A 129 -20.04 -2.71 2.75
C SER A 129 -18.90 -1.70 2.70
N ALA A 130 -17.68 -2.11 3.04
CA ALA A 130 -16.48 -1.33 2.82
C ALA A 130 -15.34 -2.19 2.26
N VAL A 131 -14.48 -1.53 1.47
CA VAL A 131 -13.20 -2.09 1.02
C VAL A 131 -12.11 -1.07 1.39
N THR A 132 -11.06 -1.52 2.05
CA THR A 132 -9.88 -0.70 2.36
C THR A 132 -8.64 -1.28 1.69
N GLY A 133 -7.74 -0.42 1.24
CA GLY A 133 -6.52 -0.86 0.58
C GLY A 133 -5.32 0.04 0.84
N VAL A 134 -4.16 -0.59 0.93
CA VAL A 134 -2.84 0.05 1.05
C VAL A 134 -1.95 -0.43 -0.08
N SER A 135 -1.22 0.46 -0.76
CA SER A 135 -0.24 0.10 -1.80
C SER A 135 -0.87 -0.76 -2.91
N THR A 136 -0.33 -1.93 -3.22
CA THR A 136 -0.95 -2.88 -4.16
C THR A 136 -2.39 -3.23 -3.76
N GLY A 137 -2.69 -3.28 -2.45
CA GLY A 137 -4.06 -3.48 -1.96
C GLY A 137 -5.01 -2.34 -2.34
N ALA A 138 -4.52 -1.10 -2.49
CA ALA A 138 -5.31 0.03 -2.97
C ALA A 138 -5.68 -0.13 -4.46
N LEU A 139 -4.74 -0.62 -5.26
CA LEU A 139 -4.98 -0.93 -6.67
C LEU A 139 -6.02 -2.04 -6.81
N ILE A 140 -5.89 -3.13 -6.04
CA ILE A 140 -6.88 -4.22 -6.00
C ILE A 140 -8.24 -3.71 -5.54
N ALA A 141 -8.28 -2.90 -4.47
CA ALA A 141 -9.52 -2.36 -3.88
C ALA A 141 -10.37 -1.62 -4.90
N SER A 142 -9.74 -0.88 -5.81
CA SER A 142 -10.43 -0.10 -6.85
C SER A 142 -11.23 -0.97 -7.82
N TYR A 143 -10.79 -2.21 -8.07
CA TYR A 143 -11.52 -3.19 -8.88
C TYR A 143 -12.47 -4.05 -8.04
N ALA A 144 -12.05 -4.40 -6.83
CA ALA A 144 -12.84 -5.25 -5.93
C ALA A 144 -14.14 -4.58 -5.46
N PHE A 145 -14.11 -3.26 -5.27
CA PHE A 145 -15.23 -2.51 -4.74
C PHE A 145 -16.46 -2.44 -5.67
N PRO A 146 -16.34 -2.11 -6.96
CA PRO A 146 -17.48 -2.13 -7.86
C PRO A 146 -18.00 -3.54 -8.17
N GLY A 147 -17.18 -4.59 -7.96
CA GLY A 147 -17.62 -5.98 -8.03
C GLY A 147 -17.06 -6.79 -9.19
N GLU A 148 -17.65 -7.96 -9.42
CA GLU A 148 -17.15 -9.04 -10.29
C GLU A 148 -16.91 -8.65 -11.76
N ARG A 149 -17.62 -7.64 -12.27
CA ARG A 149 -17.43 -7.19 -13.66
C ARG A 149 -16.00 -6.72 -13.96
N TYR A 150 -15.21 -6.42 -12.90
CA TYR A 150 -13.82 -5.98 -13.02
C TYR A 150 -12.80 -7.09 -12.75
N ASP A 151 -13.24 -8.34 -12.52
CA ASP A 151 -12.33 -9.45 -12.23
C ASP A 151 -11.41 -9.79 -13.42
N GLY A 152 -11.89 -9.61 -14.68
CA GLY A 152 -11.03 -9.69 -15.86
C GLY A 152 -9.93 -8.64 -15.87
N ALA A 153 -10.27 -7.38 -15.59
CA ALA A 153 -9.28 -6.30 -15.50
C ALA A 153 -8.30 -6.50 -14.33
N LEU A 154 -8.79 -7.04 -13.21
CA LEU A 154 -7.97 -7.39 -12.05
C LEU A 154 -6.97 -8.51 -12.40
N ARG A 155 -7.41 -9.56 -13.10
CA ARG A 155 -6.54 -10.63 -13.60
C ARG A 155 -5.44 -10.05 -14.51
N ASP A 156 -5.83 -9.28 -15.51
CA ASP A 156 -4.88 -8.68 -16.45
C ASP A 156 -3.86 -7.78 -15.75
N ALA A 157 -4.30 -7.02 -14.75
CA ALA A 157 -3.43 -6.13 -14.00
C ALA A 157 -2.32 -6.86 -13.22
N TYR A 158 -2.52 -8.14 -12.85
CA TYR A 158 -1.57 -8.88 -12.02
C TYR A 158 -0.90 -10.07 -12.71
N THR A 159 -1.33 -10.44 -13.92
CA THR A 159 -0.73 -11.55 -14.68
C THR A 159 0.06 -11.10 -15.90
N THR A 160 -0.09 -9.84 -16.32
CA THR A 160 0.58 -9.30 -17.52
C THR A 160 1.59 -8.19 -17.21
N ILE A 161 1.57 -7.61 -15.99
CA ILE A 161 2.46 -6.53 -15.60
C ILE A 161 3.91 -7.03 -15.46
N ILE A 162 4.85 -6.19 -15.85
CA ILE A 162 6.29 -6.39 -15.67
C ILE A 162 6.92 -5.17 -14.98
N ALA A 163 8.16 -5.28 -14.53
CA ALA A 163 8.86 -4.18 -13.86
C ALA A 163 8.87 -2.87 -14.65
N ALA A 164 9.01 -2.95 -15.99
CA ALA A 164 8.99 -1.79 -16.86
C ALA A 164 7.62 -1.07 -16.95
N ASP A 165 6.54 -1.70 -16.53
CA ASP A 165 5.21 -1.09 -16.39
C ASP A 165 5.01 -0.38 -15.04
N VAL A 166 5.95 -0.56 -14.10
CA VAL A 166 5.87 -0.02 -12.74
C VAL A 166 6.92 1.08 -12.51
N PHE A 167 8.16 0.85 -12.90
CA PHE A 167 9.24 1.81 -12.68
C PHE A 167 10.27 1.81 -13.80
N GLU A 168 11.02 2.91 -13.89
CA GLU A 168 12.22 3.02 -14.71
C GLU A 168 13.44 3.40 -13.84
N HIS A 169 14.63 3.04 -14.33
CA HIS A 169 15.88 3.35 -13.66
C HIS A 169 16.27 4.81 -13.89
N HIS A 170 15.60 5.70 -13.18
CA HIS A 170 15.87 7.14 -13.20
C HIS A 170 15.83 7.67 -11.76
N ALA A 171 17.02 7.88 -11.18
CA ALA A 171 17.12 8.41 -9.82
C ALA A 171 16.80 9.90 -9.80
N THR A 172 16.05 10.34 -8.80
CA THR A 172 15.79 11.75 -8.49
C THR A 172 16.48 12.12 -7.18
N VAL A 173 16.35 13.37 -6.74
CA VAL A 173 16.82 13.77 -5.40
C VAL A 173 16.02 13.15 -4.26
N GLU A 174 14.85 12.58 -4.55
CA GLU A 174 13.92 12.02 -3.57
C GLU A 174 13.74 10.50 -3.68
N SER A 175 14.24 9.87 -4.75
CA SER A 175 14.00 8.44 -5.02
C SER A 175 15.10 7.81 -5.88
N ALA A 176 15.28 6.49 -5.70
CA ALA A 176 16.20 5.69 -6.49
C ALA A 176 15.67 5.32 -7.89
N LEU A 177 14.34 5.32 -8.06
CA LEU A 177 13.64 4.92 -9.29
C LEU A 177 12.56 5.96 -9.61
N ASP A 178 12.08 5.99 -10.85
CA ASP A 178 10.91 6.78 -11.26
C ASP A 178 9.71 5.88 -11.50
N THR A 179 8.51 6.33 -11.10
CA THR A 179 7.24 5.62 -11.24
C THR A 179 6.38 6.17 -12.39
N TRP A 180 7.00 6.81 -13.37
CA TRP A 180 6.28 7.27 -14.57
C TRP A 180 5.49 6.13 -15.24
N PRO A 181 6.06 4.91 -15.44
CA PRO A 181 5.31 3.80 -16.02
C PRO A 181 4.08 3.40 -15.19
N LEU A 182 4.19 3.38 -13.84
CA LEU A 182 3.05 3.10 -12.97
C LEU A 182 1.97 4.19 -13.10
N ARG A 183 2.35 5.46 -13.17
CA ARG A 183 1.42 6.57 -13.39
C ARG A 183 0.64 6.38 -14.70
N GLU A 184 1.32 6.03 -15.79
CA GLU A 184 0.68 5.74 -17.07
C GLU A 184 -0.22 4.51 -16.99
N SER A 185 0.23 3.45 -16.34
CA SER A 185 -0.54 2.23 -16.12
C SER A 185 -1.84 2.51 -15.35
N ILE A 186 -1.76 3.29 -14.27
CA ILE A 186 -2.93 3.76 -13.51
C ILE A 186 -3.84 4.61 -14.40
N ALA A 187 -3.29 5.55 -15.18
CA ALA A 187 -4.08 6.42 -16.03
C ALA A 187 -4.86 5.66 -17.12
N LYS A 188 -4.28 4.59 -17.66
CA LYS A 188 -4.95 3.72 -18.64
C LYS A 188 -6.04 2.86 -18.04
N ARG A 189 -5.88 2.42 -16.80
CA ARG A 189 -6.76 1.44 -16.14
C ARG A 189 -7.86 2.09 -15.30
N VAL A 190 -7.58 3.24 -14.69
CA VAL A 190 -8.54 4.03 -13.91
C VAL A 190 -9.25 4.98 -14.86
N THR A 191 -10.33 4.49 -15.44
CA THR A 191 -11.15 5.18 -16.44
C THR A 191 -12.30 5.96 -15.80
N PRO A 192 -12.92 6.93 -16.50
CA PRO A 192 -14.16 7.56 -16.06
C PRO A 192 -15.29 6.55 -15.77
N ASP A 193 -15.39 5.46 -16.55
CA ASP A 193 -16.39 4.41 -16.34
C ASP A 193 -16.20 3.70 -14.99
N LEU A 194 -14.94 3.34 -14.67
CA LEU A 194 -14.61 2.75 -13.37
C LEU A 194 -14.98 3.71 -12.22
N LEU A 195 -14.67 5.01 -12.36
CA LEU A 195 -15.08 6.00 -11.36
C LEU A 195 -16.59 6.11 -11.25
N GLY A 196 -17.32 6.09 -12.37
CA GLY A 196 -18.77 6.09 -12.40
C GLY A 196 -19.39 4.94 -11.61
N ASP A 197 -18.82 3.74 -11.75
CA ASP A 197 -19.29 2.56 -11.01
C ASP A 197 -18.94 2.65 -9.51
N ILE A 198 -17.73 3.12 -9.17
CA ILE A 198 -17.34 3.37 -7.77
C ILE A 198 -18.26 4.43 -7.14
N ALA A 199 -18.58 5.51 -7.84
CA ALA A 199 -19.52 6.53 -7.41
C ALA A 199 -20.93 5.96 -7.19
N ALA A 200 -21.40 5.10 -8.09
CA ALA A 200 -22.68 4.45 -7.95
C ALA A 200 -22.77 3.58 -6.68
N GLU A 201 -21.70 2.84 -6.36
CA GLU A 201 -21.61 2.04 -5.14
C GLU A 201 -21.50 2.91 -3.88
N HIS A 202 -20.80 4.03 -3.97
CA HIS A 202 -20.73 5.02 -2.88
C HIS A 202 -22.12 5.61 -2.56
N ARG A 203 -22.88 6.01 -3.58
CA ARG A 203 -24.26 6.51 -3.42
C ARG A 203 -25.21 5.47 -2.84
N ARG A 204 -24.90 4.17 -3.01
CA ARG A 204 -25.62 3.06 -2.35
C ARG A 204 -25.20 2.87 -0.88
N GLY A 205 -24.38 3.75 -0.31
CA GLY A 205 -23.98 3.71 1.09
C GLY A 205 -22.72 2.89 1.38
N ARG A 206 -22.08 2.27 0.36
CA ARG A 206 -20.82 1.53 0.51
C ARG A 206 -19.63 2.49 0.56
N ARG A 207 -18.48 2.03 1.05
CA ARG A 207 -17.26 2.85 1.16
C ARG A 207 -16.05 2.17 0.54
N LEU A 208 -15.25 2.96 -0.18
CA LEU A 208 -13.92 2.58 -0.66
C LEU A 208 -12.89 3.51 -0.02
N PHE A 209 -11.98 2.93 0.75
CA PHE A 209 -10.89 3.67 1.40
C PHE A 209 -9.54 3.25 0.86
N VAL A 210 -8.67 4.24 0.64
CA VAL A 210 -7.27 4.06 0.32
C VAL A 210 -6.44 4.83 1.32
N VAL A 211 -5.28 4.30 1.72
CA VAL A 211 -4.43 4.94 2.71
C VAL A 211 -3.13 5.39 2.08
N THR A 212 -2.70 6.59 2.44
CA THR A 212 -1.37 7.13 2.18
C THR A 212 -0.75 7.62 3.47
N THR A 213 0.56 7.80 3.51
CA THR A 213 1.24 8.47 4.61
C THR A 213 1.61 9.89 4.22
N ASN A 214 1.15 10.88 4.98
CA ASN A 214 1.63 12.25 4.88
C ASN A 214 2.94 12.36 5.67
N VAL A 215 4.05 12.55 4.96
CA VAL A 215 5.40 12.55 5.56
C VAL A 215 5.65 13.78 6.43
N ASP A 216 5.04 14.93 6.06
CA ASP A 216 5.23 16.17 6.82
C ASP A 216 4.53 16.12 8.18
N ALA A 217 3.40 15.41 8.25
CA ALA A 217 2.62 15.24 9.48
C ALA A 217 3.00 13.97 10.26
N GLU A 218 3.78 13.06 9.68
CA GLU A 218 4.04 11.70 10.22
C GLU A 218 2.75 10.94 10.55
N ARG A 219 1.69 11.13 9.72
CA ARG A 219 0.35 10.57 9.95
C ARG A 219 -0.20 9.87 8.71
N ALA A 220 -0.97 8.83 8.93
CA ALA A 220 -1.74 8.19 7.88
C ALA A 220 -2.98 9.02 7.52
N VAL A 221 -3.23 9.13 6.22
CA VAL A 221 -4.42 9.76 5.65
C VAL A 221 -5.28 8.70 4.98
N VAL A 222 -6.54 8.63 5.38
CA VAL A 222 -7.55 7.75 4.78
C VAL A 222 -8.35 8.55 3.75
N TRP A 223 -8.31 8.11 2.52
CA TRP A 223 -9.00 8.72 1.40
C TRP A 223 -10.34 8.04 1.15
N ASN A 224 -11.42 8.80 1.15
CA ASN A 224 -12.75 8.34 0.76
C ASN A 224 -12.86 8.36 -0.78
N MET A 225 -12.35 7.31 -1.41
CA MET A 225 -12.28 7.22 -2.87
C MET A 225 -13.65 7.24 -3.53
N GLY A 226 -14.68 6.76 -2.83
CA GLY A 226 -16.07 6.84 -3.30
C GLY A 226 -16.58 8.28 -3.36
N ALA A 227 -16.29 9.10 -2.35
CA ALA A 227 -16.66 10.51 -2.33
C ALA A 227 -15.91 11.30 -3.42
N ILE A 228 -14.62 10.99 -3.63
CA ILE A 228 -13.84 11.57 -4.74
C ILE A 228 -14.50 11.21 -6.09
N ALA A 229 -14.82 9.92 -6.30
CA ALA A 229 -15.42 9.44 -7.54
C ALA A 229 -16.79 10.08 -7.81
N ASP A 230 -17.57 10.34 -6.76
CA ASP A 230 -18.93 10.90 -6.85
C ASP A 230 -18.96 12.36 -7.37
N ARG A 231 -17.83 13.07 -7.31
CA ARG A 231 -17.68 14.37 -7.96
C ARG A 231 -17.82 14.32 -9.49
N GLY A 232 -17.31 13.25 -10.11
CA GLY A 232 -17.46 12.97 -11.54
C GLY A 232 -16.75 13.96 -12.48
N ASP A 233 -15.85 14.81 -11.99
CA ASP A 233 -15.10 15.78 -12.79
C ASP A 233 -13.63 15.35 -13.01
N ASP A 234 -12.92 16.04 -13.93
CA ASP A 234 -11.51 15.73 -14.25
C ASP A 234 -10.58 15.91 -13.04
N LYS A 235 -10.92 16.80 -12.10
CA LYS A 235 -10.14 17.00 -10.88
C LYS A 235 -10.27 15.79 -9.95
N ALA A 236 -11.46 15.22 -9.85
CA ALA A 236 -11.72 14.01 -9.12
C ALA A 236 -10.98 12.81 -9.74
N LEU A 237 -11.02 12.67 -11.06
CA LEU A 237 -10.28 11.62 -11.77
C LEU A 237 -8.77 11.74 -11.54
N LYS A 238 -8.23 12.95 -11.64
CA LYS A 238 -6.81 13.21 -11.36
C LYS A 238 -6.46 12.88 -9.92
N LEU A 239 -7.23 13.38 -8.96
CA LEU A 239 -6.98 13.11 -7.52
C LEU A 239 -7.05 11.61 -7.22
N PHE A 240 -8.05 10.92 -7.75
CA PHE A 240 -8.20 9.46 -7.57
C PHE A 240 -6.94 8.71 -8.02
N ARG A 241 -6.42 9.05 -9.20
CA ARG A 241 -5.18 8.47 -9.75
C ARG A 241 -3.95 8.84 -8.93
N ASP A 242 -3.84 10.10 -8.50
CA ASP A 242 -2.72 10.56 -7.67
C ASP A 242 -2.70 9.89 -6.29
N VAL A 243 -3.87 9.65 -5.68
CA VAL A 243 -3.98 8.91 -4.42
C VAL A 243 -3.53 7.46 -4.57
N LEU A 244 -3.93 6.78 -5.64
CA LEU A 244 -3.48 5.41 -5.91
C LEU A 244 -1.96 5.34 -6.13
N LEU A 245 -1.41 6.28 -6.88
CA LEU A 245 0.03 6.37 -7.09
C LEU A 245 0.77 6.66 -5.78
N ALA A 246 0.26 7.62 -4.98
CA ALA A 246 0.82 7.95 -3.68
C ALA A 246 0.83 6.73 -2.74
N SER A 247 -0.30 6.00 -2.69
CA SER A 247 -0.41 4.79 -1.89
C SER A 247 0.57 3.68 -2.28
N ALA A 248 1.09 3.71 -3.52
CA ALA A 248 2.08 2.77 -4.03
C ALA A 248 3.50 3.36 -4.13
N SER A 249 3.74 4.58 -3.61
CA SER A 249 5.02 5.28 -3.68
C SER A 249 5.89 4.94 -2.46
N ILE A 250 6.63 3.83 -2.53
CA ILE A 250 7.51 3.36 -1.45
C ILE A 250 8.64 4.37 -1.20
N PRO A 251 8.77 4.92 0.05
CA PRO A 251 9.78 5.94 0.35
C PRO A 251 11.22 5.52 0.02
N GLY A 252 11.96 6.42 -0.60
CA GLY A 252 13.36 6.19 -1.01
C GLY A 252 13.51 5.32 -2.27
N LEU A 253 12.55 4.43 -2.57
CA LEU A 253 12.53 3.70 -3.84
C LEU A 253 11.80 4.50 -4.92
N PHE A 254 10.63 5.03 -4.61
CA PHE A 254 9.76 5.72 -5.55
C PHE A 254 9.55 7.19 -5.16
N PRO A 255 9.34 8.09 -6.15
CA PRO A 255 9.07 9.49 -5.87
C PRO A 255 7.79 9.65 -5.03
N PRO A 256 7.78 10.59 -4.06
CA PRO A 256 6.55 10.96 -3.38
C PRO A 256 5.57 11.64 -4.34
N VAL A 257 4.29 11.61 -4.01
CA VAL A 257 3.25 12.32 -4.74
C VAL A 257 2.83 13.57 -3.96
N TYR A 258 2.87 14.72 -4.62
CA TYR A 258 2.44 15.98 -4.04
C TYR A 258 0.97 16.23 -4.33
N ILE A 259 0.14 16.29 -3.27
CA ILE A 259 -1.31 16.50 -3.37
C ILE A 259 -1.65 17.90 -2.85
N GLU A 260 -2.43 18.65 -3.61
CA GLU A 260 -2.88 19.97 -3.21
C GLU A 260 -3.82 19.91 -2.01
N ALA A 261 -3.57 20.78 -1.04
CA ALA A 261 -4.38 20.99 0.13
C ALA A 261 -4.65 22.48 0.33
N GLU A 262 -5.74 22.79 1.03
CA GLU A 262 -6.14 24.15 1.36
C GLU A 262 -6.51 24.24 2.84
N ALA A 263 -5.99 25.25 3.51
CA ALA A 263 -6.35 25.60 4.88
C ALA A 263 -6.34 27.13 5.04
N ASN A 264 -7.29 27.70 5.75
CA ASN A 264 -7.34 29.12 6.07
C ASN A 264 -7.21 30.03 4.81
N GLY A 265 -7.78 29.61 3.68
CA GLY A 265 -7.70 30.34 2.39
C GLY A 265 -6.34 30.27 1.70
N ARG A 266 -5.42 29.44 2.18
CA ARG A 266 -4.07 29.24 1.61
C ARG A 266 -3.96 27.85 1.00
N ARG A 267 -3.39 27.75 -0.21
CA ARG A 267 -3.08 26.49 -0.89
C ARG A 267 -1.63 26.14 -0.71
N PHE A 268 -1.36 24.87 -0.44
CA PHE A 268 -0.04 24.28 -0.34
C PHE A 268 -0.06 22.83 -0.85
N GLN A 269 1.09 22.18 -0.88
CA GLN A 269 1.20 20.80 -1.31
C GLN A 269 1.69 19.94 -0.15
N GLU A 270 0.97 18.88 0.12
CA GLU A 270 1.35 17.85 1.07
C GLU A 270 2.14 16.75 0.37
N LYS A 271 3.14 16.21 1.07
CA LYS A 271 4.00 15.14 0.58
C LYS A 271 3.45 13.79 1.02
N HIS A 272 2.91 13.03 0.06
CA HIS A 272 2.36 11.70 0.31
C HIS A 272 3.25 10.59 -0.24
N VAL A 273 3.36 9.52 0.54
CA VAL A 273 4.06 8.28 0.20
C VAL A 273 3.18 7.07 0.50
N ASP A 274 3.69 5.87 0.24
CA ASP A 274 3.00 4.59 0.46
C ASP A 274 2.38 4.52 1.86
N GLY A 275 1.12 4.09 1.92
CA GLY A 275 0.39 3.90 3.16
C GLY A 275 1.03 2.86 4.07
N GLY A 276 1.78 1.91 3.50
CA GLY A 276 2.56 0.92 4.24
C GLY A 276 3.63 1.51 5.16
N THR A 277 4.01 2.78 4.95
CA THR A 277 4.89 3.52 5.86
C THR A 277 4.27 3.69 7.25
N SER A 278 2.96 3.87 7.33
CA SER A 278 2.21 4.02 8.60
C SER A 278 1.65 2.70 9.12
N GLY A 279 1.33 1.74 8.24
CA GLY A 279 0.80 0.44 8.63
C GLY A 279 0.49 -0.46 7.43
N PRO A 280 0.44 -1.78 7.62
CA PRO A 280 0.25 -2.74 6.53
C PRO A 280 -1.14 -2.66 5.90
N PHE A 281 -2.14 -2.25 6.66
CA PHE A 281 -3.55 -2.06 6.26
C PHE A 281 -4.26 -1.13 7.26
N PHE A 282 -5.50 -0.74 6.96
CA PHE A 282 -6.33 0.10 7.83
C PHE A 282 -7.71 -0.52 8.01
N ILE A 283 -8.20 -0.50 9.25
CA ILE A 283 -9.54 -0.97 9.61
C ILE A 283 -10.31 0.14 10.35
N ALA A 284 -9.71 0.70 11.39
CA ALA A 284 -10.30 1.72 12.25
C ALA A 284 -9.18 2.48 12.97
N PRO A 285 -9.47 3.65 13.56
CA PRO A 285 -8.56 4.31 14.50
C PRO A 285 -8.12 3.37 15.64
N GLU A 286 -6.88 3.52 16.10
CA GLU A 286 -6.30 2.65 17.12
C GLU A 286 -7.19 2.48 18.38
N PRO A 287 -7.83 3.54 18.95
CA PRO A 287 -8.68 3.38 20.13
C PRO A 287 -9.84 2.40 19.90
N TRP A 288 -10.39 2.30 18.69
CA TRP A 288 -11.43 1.31 18.36
C TRP A 288 -10.95 -0.13 18.49
N LEU A 289 -9.66 -0.36 18.27
CA LEU A 289 -9.05 -1.69 18.35
C LEU A 289 -8.49 -2.01 19.74
N THR A 290 -8.06 -1.01 20.51
CA THR A 290 -7.33 -1.18 21.78
C THR A 290 -8.15 -0.89 23.00
N ASP A 291 -9.08 0.10 22.97
CA ASP A 291 -9.88 0.48 24.12
C ASP A 291 -10.98 -0.58 24.42
N PRO A 292 -10.99 -1.17 25.63
CA PRO A 292 -12.07 -2.06 26.07
C PRO A 292 -13.44 -1.40 26.12
N GLY A 293 -13.52 -0.07 26.18
CA GLY A 293 -14.77 0.71 26.14
C GLY A 293 -15.42 0.70 24.75
N HIS A 294 -14.64 0.58 23.68
CA HIS A 294 -15.14 0.38 22.32
C HIS A 294 -15.59 -1.06 22.13
N ARG A 295 -16.91 -1.28 22.12
CA ARG A 295 -17.51 -2.62 22.06
C ARG A 295 -17.86 -3.09 20.65
N HIS A 296 -17.67 -2.25 19.65
CA HIS A 296 -18.10 -2.55 18.29
C HIS A 296 -16.95 -2.30 17.31
N LEU A 297 -16.67 -3.33 16.50
CA LEU A 297 -15.90 -3.16 15.27
C LEU A 297 -16.75 -2.43 14.23
N PRO A 298 -16.12 -1.82 13.21
CA PRO A 298 -16.85 -1.16 12.12
C PRO A 298 -17.73 -2.13 11.30
N ALA A 299 -17.50 -3.44 11.43
CA ALA A 299 -18.30 -4.49 10.83
C ALA A 299 -18.27 -5.77 11.66
N GLN A 300 -19.37 -6.56 11.60
CA GLN A 300 -19.48 -7.86 12.27
C GLN A 300 -18.52 -8.91 11.67
N ARG A 301 -18.14 -8.76 10.40
CA ARG A 301 -17.25 -9.67 9.70
C ARG A 301 -16.19 -8.92 8.92
N LEU A 302 -14.92 -9.22 9.23
CA LEU A 302 -13.76 -8.64 8.60
C LEU A 302 -13.01 -9.73 7.82
N PHE A 303 -12.73 -9.47 6.54
CA PHE A 303 -11.88 -10.30 5.69
C PHE A 303 -10.59 -9.53 5.42
N ILE A 304 -9.49 -10.00 5.99
CA ILE A 304 -8.16 -9.40 5.83
C ILE A 304 -7.37 -10.25 4.85
N VAL A 305 -6.91 -9.66 3.75
CA VAL A 305 -6.02 -10.29 2.80
C VAL A 305 -4.64 -9.65 2.94
N VAL A 306 -3.68 -10.41 3.43
CA VAL A 306 -2.29 -9.98 3.56
C VAL A 306 -1.51 -10.47 2.34
N ASN A 307 -1.11 -9.53 1.49
CA ASN A 307 -0.35 -9.80 0.28
C ASN A 307 1.13 -10.02 0.61
N SER A 308 1.40 -10.95 1.49
CA SER A 308 2.74 -11.45 1.85
C SER A 308 2.62 -12.73 2.66
N LYS A 309 3.72 -13.45 2.81
CA LYS A 309 3.84 -14.45 3.87
C LYS A 309 3.94 -13.76 5.22
N LEU A 310 3.37 -14.36 6.26
CA LEU A 310 3.49 -13.85 7.63
C LEU A 310 4.73 -14.40 8.35
N ALA A 311 5.25 -15.55 7.94
CA ALA A 311 6.48 -16.11 8.48
C ALA A 311 7.72 -15.34 7.99
N THR A 312 8.82 -15.54 8.71
CA THR A 312 10.12 -15.03 8.31
C THR A 312 10.68 -15.88 7.16
N GLU A 313 11.23 -15.24 6.14
CA GLU A 313 11.85 -15.89 5.00
C GLU A 313 13.35 -15.65 5.02
N PHE A 314 14.12 -16.72 4.91
CA PHE A 314 15.57 -16.61 4.72
C PHE A 314 15.88 -16.30 3.26
N GLN A 315 16.55 -15.19 3.03
CA GLN A 315 17.05 -14.80 1.70
C GLN A 315 18.33 -13.97 1.88
N VAL A 316 19.37 -14.34 1.17
CA VAL A 316 20.59 -13.54 1.12
C VAL A 316 20.33 -12.31 0.26
N SER A 317 20.39 -11.14 0.88
CA SER A 317 20.21 -9.86 0.18
C SER A 317 21.44 -9.50 -0.64
N GLU A 318 21.24 -8.92 -1.81
CA GLU A 318 22.32 -8.34 -2.59
C GLU A 318 22.93 -7.13 -1.85
N ARG A 319 24.21 -6.85 -2.15
CA ARG A 319 24.92 -5.71 -1.56
C ARG A 319 24.59 -4.39 -2.27
N THR A 320 23.30 -4.09 -2.42
CA THR A 320 22.79 -2.86 -3.02
C THR A 320 21.89 -2.11 -2.05
N LEU A 321 21.79 -0.78 -2.22
CA LEU A 321 20.90 0.06 -1.42
C LEU A 321 19.43 -0.38 -1.62
N ILE A 322 19.02 -0.61 -2.85
CA ILE A 322 17.64 -0.99 -3.21
C ILE A 322 17.28 -2.32 -2.55
N SER A 323 18.14 -3.34 -2.64
CA SER A 323 17.89 -4.65 -2.02
C SER A 323 17.80 -4.54 -0.49
N THR A 324 18.72 -3.79 0.14
CA THR A 324 18.74 -3.58 1.60
C THR A 324 17.48 -2.84 2.06
N LEU A 325 17.10 -1.75 1.39
CA LEU A 325 15.93 -0.95 1.73
C LEU A 325 14.64 -1.76 1.54
N GLY A 326 14.47 -2.41 0.40
CA GLY A 326 13.29 -3.24 0.12
C GLY A 326 13.13 -4.37 1.14
N ARG A 327 14.24 -5.04 1.51
CA ARG A 327 14.23 -6.10 2.53
C ARG A 327 13.86 -5.57 3.91
N SER A 328 14.41 -4.41 4.30
CA SER A 328 14.12 -3.76 5.58
C SER A 328 12.64 -3.39 5.70
N ILE A 329 12.05 -2.82 4.64
CA ILE A 329 10.63 -2.48 4.58
C ILE A 329 9.78 -3.76 4.69
N SER A 330 10.11 -4.82 3.95
CA SER A 330 9.41 -6.10 4.03
C SER A 330 9.40 -6.69 5.44
N VAL A 331 10.54 -6.68 6.14
CA VAL A 331 10.65 -7.15 7.53
C VAL A 331 9.76 -6.34 8.47
N ALA A 332 9.79 -5.00 8.35
CA ALA A 332 8.97 -4.10 9.18
C ALA A 332 7.47 -4.32 8.95
N LEU A 333 7.04 -4.39 7.68
CA LEU A 333 5.64 -4.62 7.32
C LEU A 333 5.12 -5.99 7.78
N LYS A 334 5.92 -7.06 7.65
CA LYS A 334 5.54 -8.39 8.16
C LYS A 334 5.39 -8.40 9.69
N ALA A 335 6.29 -7.71 10.40
CA ALA A 335 6.19 -7.58 11.85
C ALA A 335 4.93 -6.80 12.27
N ALA A 336 4.68 -5.65 11.63
CA ALA A 336 3.50 -4.83 11.85
C ALA A 336 2.22 -5.61 11.54
N ALA A 337 2.15 -6.34 10.40
CA ALA A 337 0.98 -7.12 10.03
C ALA A 337 0.62 -8.18 11.07
N ARG A 338 1.60 -8.90 11.62
CA ARG A 338 1.35 -9.87 12.70
C ARG A 338 0.78 -9.21 13.96
N THR A 339 1.30 -8.07 14.35
CA THR A 339 0.83 -7.31 15.53
C THR A 339 -0.58 -6.81 15.31
N GLU A 340 -0.85 -6.19 14.17
CA GLU A 340 -2.15 -5.60 13.85
C GLU A 340 -3.24 -6.67 13.70
N ILE A 341 -2.95 -7.81 13.07
CA ILE A 341 -3.86 -8.96 13.05
C ILE A 341 -4.20 -9.42 14.47
N ALA A 342 -3.23 -9.46 15.37
CA ALA A 342 -3.48 -9.86 16.76
C ALA A 342 -4.39 -8.87 17.48
N LEU A 343 -4.19 -7.56 17.28
CA LEU A 343 -5.06 -6.50 17.82
C LEU A 343 -6.48 -6.60 17.29
N VAL A 344 -6.64 -6.74 15.96
CA VAL A 344 -7.96 -6.86 15.31
C VAL A 344 -8.70 -8.09 15.81
N ARG A 345 -8.03 -9.23 15.93
CA ARG A 345 -8.62 -10.45 16.48
C ARG A 345 -9.04 -10.28 17.93
N ALA A 346 -8.23 -9.58 18.75
CA ALA A 346 -8.60 -9.28 20.11
C ALA A 346 -9.85 -8.37 20.18
N ALA A 347 -9.93 -7.35 19.31
CA ALA A 347 -11.09 -6.49 19.19
C ALA A 347 -12.33 -7.27 18.71
N ALA A 348 -12.17 -8.15 17.71
CA ALA A 348 -13.25 -8.99 17.21
C ALA A 348 -13.85 -9.89 18.28
N ARG A 349 -12.99 -10.53 19.10
CA ARG A 349 -13.46 -11.32 20.25
C ARG A 349 -14.29 -10.49 21.26
N ARG A 350 -13.86 -9.26 21.54
CA ARG A 350 -14.60 -8.38 22.49
C ARG A 350 -15.97 -7.97 21.95
N SER A 351 -16.11 -7.83 20.64
CA SER A 351 -17.32 -7.37 19.96
C SER A 351 -18.19 -8.49 19.39
N SER A 352 -17.87 -9.77 19.64
CA SER A 352 -18.52 -10.93 19.04
C SER A 352 -18.50 -10.90 17.51
N GLY A 353 -17.49 -10.24 16.93
CA GLY A 353 -17.26 -10.18 15.48
C GLY A 353 -16.40 -11.33 15.00
N ASP A 354 -16.40 -11.54 13.68
CA ASP A 354 -15.58 -12.54 12.99
C ASP A 354 -14.45 -11.85 12.23
N CYS A 355 -13.22 -12.30 12.45
CA CYS A 355 -12.02 -11.82 11.75
C CYS A 355 -11.34 -12.99 11.04
N GLN A 356 -11.46 -13.02 9.74
CA GLN A 356 -10.88 -14.03 8.86
C GLN A 356 -9.68 -13.45 8.11
N VAL A 357 -8.57 -14.19 8.10
CA VAL A 357 -7.31 -13.71 7.53
C VAL A 357 -6.82 -14.68 6.47
N ALA A 358 -6.60 -14.18 5.27
CA ALA A 358 -5.91 -14.86 4.19
C ALA A 358 -4.50 -14.28 4.02
N TYR A 359 -3.53 -15.12 3.75
CA TYR A 359 -2.14 -14.73 3.49
C TYR A 359 -1.45 -15.81 2.64
N ILE A 360 -0.32 -15.46 2.03
CA ILE A 360 0.46 -16.40 1.21
C ILE A 360 0.98 -17.51 2.10
N ASP A 361 0.74 -18.75 1.70
CA ASP A 361 1.17 -19.92 2.44
C ASP A 361 2.70 -20.04 2.46
N ASP A 362 3.26 -20.51 3.58
CA ASP A 362 4.70 -20.71 3.72
C ASP A 362 5.22 -21.81 2.77
N ALA A 363 4.34 -22.74 2.36
CA ALA A 363 4.65 -23.78 1.39
C ALA A 363 4.78 -23.27 -0.06
N PHE A 364 4.36 -22.05 -0.36
CA PHE A 364 4.62 -21.46 -1.66
C PHE A 364 6.11 -21.11 -1.77
N ASP A 365 6.83 -21.82 -2.63
CA ASP A 365 8.30 -21.78 -2.74
C ASP A 365 8.79 -21.33 -4.12
N GLN A 366 7.88 -20.87 -5.00
CA GLN A 366 8.27 -20.32 -6.31
C GLN A 366 9.24 -19.14 -6.12
N PRO A 367 10.47 -19.21 -6.65
CA PRO A 367 11.40 -18.11 -6.54
C PRO A 367 11.00 -16.94 -7.45
N SER A 368 11.21 -15.72 -6.97
CA SER A 368 11.16 -14.52 -7.81
C SER A 368 12.55 -14.17 -8.31
N HIS A 369 12.71 -13.97 -9.60
CA HIS A 369 13.98 -13.61 -10.25
C HIS A 369 14.18 -12.09 -10.39
N GLY A 370 13.31 -11.29 -9.80
CA GLY A 370 13.39 -9.83 -9.82
C GLY A 370 12.11 -9.15 -9.38
N ALA A 371 12.09 -7.82 -9.40
CA ALA A 371 10.91 -7.06 -9.09
C ALA A 371 9.84 -7.28 -10.19
N PHE A 372 8.61 -7.56 -9.79
CA PHE A 372 7.47 -7.80 -10.70
C PHE A 372 7.78 -8.88 -11.75
N ASP A 373 8.36 -9.99 -11.29
CA ASP A 373 8.63 -11.18 -12.12
C ASP A 373 7.30 -11.79 -12.58
N PRO A 374 7.05 -11.87 -13.91
CA PRO A 374 5.75 -12.33 -14.41
C PRO A 374 5.45 -13.81 -14.10
N ASP A 375 6.47 -14.68 -14.05
CA ASP A 375 6.26 -16.10 -13.79
C ASP A 375 5.92 -16.31 -12.30
N TYR A 376 6.62 -15.61 -11.41
CA TYR A 376 6.30 -15.56 -9.98
C TYR A 376 4.89 -15.02 -9.75
N MET A 377 4.54 -13.88 -10.35
CA MET A 377 3.23 -13.25 -10.17
C MET A 377 2.09 -14.12 -10.71
N ARG A 378 2.28 -14.78 -11.84
CA ARG A 378 1.28 -15.74 -12.37
C ARG A 378 1.09 -16.93 -11.44
N ALA A 379 2.16 -17.56 -10.98
CA ALA A 379 2.07 -18.68 -10.04
C ALA A 379 1.38 -18.27 -8.73
N LEU A 380 1.66 -17.07 -8.25
CA LEU A 380 1.04 -16.54 -7.03
C LEU A 380 -0.44 -16.15 -7.23
N PHE A 381 -0.79 -15.64 -8.42
CA PHE A 381 -2.17 -15.40 -8.81
C PHE A 381 -2.96 -16.72 -8.87
N ASP A 382 -2.41 -17.75 -9.50
CA ASP A 382 -3.04 -19.06 -9.65
C ASP A 382 -3.26 -19.73 -8.29
N LEU A 383 -2.28 -19.62 -7.37
CA LEU A 383 -2.45 -20.07 -5.97
C LEU A 383 -3.62 -19.34 -5.29
N GLY A 384 -3.66 -18.03 -5.40
CA GLY A 384 -4.74 -17.22 -4.84
C GLY A 384 -6.10 -17.61 -5.43
N GLU A 385 -6.17 -17.76 -6.76
CA GLU A 385 -7.39 -18.17 -7.45
C GLU A 385 -7.89 -19.55 -6.99
N GLN A 386 -6.97 -20.50 -6.85
CA GLN A 386 -7.31 -21.83 -6.30
C GLN A 386 -7.88 -21.72 -4.89
N HIS A 387 -7.17 -21.02 -3.99
CA HIS A 387 -7.61 -20.83 -2.59
C HIS A 387 -8.99 -20.15 -2.51
N GLY A 388 -9.24 -19.15 -3.36
CA GLY A 388 -10.53 -18.46 -3.44
C GLY A 388 -11.66 -19.38 -3.92
N ARG A 389 -11.38 -20.21 -4.93
CA ARG A 389 -12.32 -21.16 -5.51
C ARG A 389 -12.68 -22.28 -4.54
N ASP A 390 -11.70 -22.80 -3.83
CA ASP A 390 -11.83 -23.94 -2.91
C ASP A 390 -12.33 -23.50 -1.52
N GLY A 391 -12.39 -22.18 -1.24
CA GLY A 391 -12.78 -21.65 0.06
C GLY A 391 -11.77 -21.89 1.17
N THR A 392 -10.51 -22.21 0.83
CA THR A 392 -9.42 -22.54 1.78
C THR A 392 -8.56 -21.34 2.20
N ALA A 393 -8.78 -20.17 1.59
CA ALA A 393 -7.94 -18.99 1.79
C ALA A 393 -8.01 -18.43 3.21
N PHE A 394 -9.23 -18.34 3.77
CA PHE A 394 -9.47 -17.64 5.02
C PHE A 394 -9.35 -18.56 6.22
N ARG A 395 -8.48 -18.16 7.16
CA ARG A 395 -8.20 -18.89 8.40
C ARG A 395 -8.79 -18.15 9.60
N SER A 396 -9.71 -18.80 10.30
CA SER A 396 -10.21 -18.34 11.60
C SER A 396 -9.26 -18.74 12.73
N GLU A 397 -9.45 -18.21 13.96
CA GLU A 397 -8.64 -18.64 15.12
C GLU A 397 -8.87 -20.11 15.49
N SER A 398 -10.06 -20.64 15.28
CA SER A 398 -10.38 -22.04 15.55
C SER A 398 -9.53 -23.01 14.72
N THR A 399 -9.21 -22.62 13.48
CA THR A 399 -8.36 -23.44 12.59
C THR A 399 -6.90 -23.51 13.07
N ARG A 400 -6.37 -22.41 13.66
CA ARG A 400 -4.99 -22.39 14.18
C ARG A 400 -4.76 -23.24 15.43
N GLN A 401 -5.81 -23.49 16.21
CA GLN A 401 -5.69 -24.30 17.42
C GLN A 401 -5.58 -25.79 17.09
N ALA A 402 -6.14 -26.19 15.96
CA ALA A 402 -6.04 -27.57 15.44
C ALA A 402 -4.65 -27.89 14.84
N ASP A 403 -3.95 -26.89 14.30
CA ASP A 403 -2.64 -27.03 13.65
C ASP A 403 -1.43 -26.90 14.61
N ARG A 404 -1.65 -26.68 15.91
CA ARG A 404 -0.55 -26.70 16.89
C ARG A 404 -0.22 -28.16 17.20
N PRO A 405 1.02 -28.62 16.92
CA PRO A 405 1.47 -29.93 17.41
C PRO A 405 1.32 -29.95 18.93
N SER A 406 0.67 -30.97 19.46
CA SER A 406 0.56 -31.19 20.90
C SER A 406 1.95 -31.27 21.51
N LEU A 407 2.29 -30.33 22.39
CA LEU A 407 3.57 -30.28 23.14
C LEU A 407 3.65 -31.39 24.21
N ASP A 408 2.73 -32.34 24.22
CA ASP A 408 2.62 -33.40 25.23
C ASP A 408 3.46 -34.66 24.92
N GLY A 409 4.58 -34.51 24.24
CA GLY A 409 5.42 -35.66 23.79
C GLY A 409 6.79 -35.80 24.43
N HIS A 410 7.13 -35.09 25.53
CA HIS A 410 8.46 -35.30 26.15
C HIS A 410 8.44 -35.15 27.66
N GLN A 411 7.74 -36.05 28.35
CA GLN A 411 8.08 -36.39 29.75
C GLN A 411 7.73 -37.88 30.00
N GLN A 412 8.71 -38.73 29.80
CA GLN A 412 8.94 -39.98 30.57
C GLN A 412 10.03 -40.81 29.89
N ARG A 413 11.26 -40.51 30.14
CA ARG A 413 12.36 -41.49 30.24
C ARG A 413 13.38 -40.97 31.25
N GLY A 414 13.29 -41.40 32.44
CA GLY A 414 14.33 -41.48 33.46
C GLY A 414 14.24 -42.84 34.12
N PRO A 415 15.18 -43.16 34.97
CA PRO A 415 16.58 -43.50 34.71
C PRO A 415 16.77 -45.00 34.48
#